data_b4b62a2ea0756cdb1774d1ba4a312956
#
_entry.id   b4b62a2ea0756cdb1774d1ba4a312956
#
_cell.length_a   1.000
_cell.length_b   1.000
_cell.length_c   1.000
_cell.angle_alpha   90.00
_cell.angle_beta   90.00
_cell.angle_gamma   90.00
#
_symmetry.space_group_name_H-M   'P 1'
#
loop_
_entity.id
_entity.type
_entity.pdbx_description
1 polymer ?
#
loop_
_entity_poly.entity_id
_entity_poly.type
_entity_poly.pdbx_seq_one_letter_code
_entity_poly.pdbx_strand_id
1 'polypeptide(L)'
;MQWIIFAFAAWVVGWALNIWLSNMTLKGFVRFAIPIIFGLTLLTIWEGVVRGFDVSAVLLPSPSAIAVRFAASGSILWADFVQTMVKGALSGYIIGCGSAFLTAVIIDRFPFLQRGLLPVGNFVAALPVVGMAPILVMWFGFDWQSKAAVVFVM
;
A
#
# COMPACT_ATOMS: atom_id res chain seq x y z
N MET A 1 18.73 17.34 21.52
CA MET A 1 20.12 16.97 21.17
C MET A 1 20.39 15.48 21.41
N GLN A 2 19.99 14.88 22.54
CA GLN A 2 20.18 13.46 22.81
C GLN A 2 19.57 12.52 21.73
N TRP A 3 18.39 12.81 21.24
CA TRP A 3 17.71 12.00 20.23
C TRP A 3 18.42 12.00 18.87
N ILE A 4 19.06 13.10 18.48
CA ILE A 4 19.84 13.19 17.25
C ILE A 4 21.10 12.34 17.34
N ILE A 5 21.79 12.40 18.50
CA ILE A 5 22.97 11.56 18.76
C ILE A 5 22.57 10.08 18.74
N PHE A 6 21.43 9.75 19.34
CA PHE A 6 20.88 8.41 19.35
C PHE A 6 20.55 7.91 17.92
N ALA A 7 19.89 8.75 17.08
CA ALA A 7 19.61 8.42 15.70
C ALA A 7 20.87 8.19 14.88
N PHE A 8 21.91 9.03 15.06
CA PHE A 8 23.19 8.87 14.40
C PHE A 8 23.91 7.60 14.83
N ALA A 9 23.95 7.30 16.13
CA ALA A 9 24.54 6.06 16.66
C ALA A 9 23.79 4.83 16.12
N ALA A 10 22.47 4.85 16.10
CA ALA A 10 21.65 3.77 15.54
C ALA A 10 21.93 3.56 14.05
N TRP A 11 22.11 4.65 13.29
CA TRP A 11 22.47 4.56 11.88
C TRP A 11 23.83 3.88 11.68
N VAL A 12 24.86 4.33 12.40
CA VAL A 12 26.23 3.77 12.29
C VAL A 12 26.27 2.30 12.70
N VAL A 13 25.64 1.97 13.84
CA VAL A 13 25.58 0.59 14.34
C VAL A 13 24.77 -0.32 13.41
N GLY A 14 23.59 0.13 12.98
CA GLY A 14 22.75 -0.62 12.07
C GLY A 14 23.42 -0.87 10.72
N TRP A 15 24.13 0.12 10.19
CA TRP A 15 24.90 -0.02 8.96
C TRP A 15 26.06 -1.01 9.12
N ALA A 16 26.84 -0.88 10.19
CA ALA A 16 27.95 -1.80 10.49
C ALA A 16 27.46 -3.26 10.65
N LEU A 17 26.35 -3.46 11.38
CA LEU A 17 25.70 -4.76 11.53
C LEU A 17 25.24 -5.35 10.20
N ASN A 18 24.63 -4.55 9.33
CA ASN A 18 24.17 -5.01 8.03
C ASN A 18 25.35 -5.42 7.13
N ILE A 19 26.45 -4.64 7.11
CA ILE A 19 27.65 -5.00 6.37
C ILE A 19 28.26 -6.30 6.92
N TRP A 20 28.37 -6.42 8.25
CA TRP A 20 28.92 -7.60 8.89
C TRP A 20 28.10 -8.85 8.57
N LEU A 21 26.78 -8.78 8.67
CA LEU A 21 25.87 -9.87 8.35
C LEU A 21 25.88 -10.22 6.85
N SER A 22 25.98 -9.23 5.96
CA SER A 22 26.02 -9.47 4.51
C SER A 22 27.26 -10.24 4.05
N ASN A 23 28.37 -10.15 4.82
CA ASN A 23 29.59 -10.90 4.56
C ASN A 23 29.52 -12.35 5.09
N MET A 24 28.47 -12.71 5.83
CA MET A 24 28.28 -14.08 6.33
C MET A 24 27.40 -14.88 5.38
N THR A 25 27.71 -16.16 5.22
CA THR A 25 26.85 -17.13 4.50
C THR A 25 25.65 -17.52 5.38
N LEU A 26 24.65 -16.64 5.45
CA LEU A 26 23.43 -16.88 6.21
C LEU A 26 22.53 -17.87 5.47
N LYS A 27 22.18 -18.99 6.13
CA LYS A 27 21.31 -20.03 5.59
C LYS A 27 19.93 -20.01 6.25
N GLY A 28 18.90 -20.42 5.50
CA GLY A 28 17.56 -20.58 6.05
C GLY A 28 16.93 -19.26 6.53
N PHE A 29 16.27 -19.31 7.69
CA PHE A 29 15.52 -18.19 8.27
C PHE A 29 16.42 -17.02 8.70
N VAL A 30 17.68 -17.29 9.05
CA VAL A 30 18.65 -16.24 9.48
C VAL A 30 18.92 -15.21 8.37
N ARG A 31 18.69 -15.57 7.12
CA ARG A 31 18.76 -14.66 5.97
C ARG A 31 17.83 -13.45 6.10
N PHE A 32 16.72 -13.59 6.81
CA PHE A 32 15.78 -12.50 7.05
C PHE A 32 16.25 -11.50 8.11
N ALA A 33 17.32 -11.79 8.85
CA ALA A 33 17.88 -10.87 9.84
C ALA A 33 18.36 -9.55 9.21
N ILE A 34 18.94 -9.60 8.02
CA ILE A 34 19.44 -8.40 7.30
C ILE A 34 18.31 -7.38 7.05
N PRO A 35 17.20 -7.73 6.35
CA PRO A 35 16.13 -6.78 6.13
C PRO A 35 15.41 -6.35 7.41
N ILE A 36 15.31 -7.22 8.42
CA ILE A 36 14.73 -6.87 9.72
C ILE A 36 15.58 -5.83 10.43
N ILE A 37 16.89 -6.04 10.54
CA ILE A 37 17.80 -5.09 11.18
C ILE A 37 17.78 -3.76 10.41
N PHE A 38 17.79 -3.80 9.09
CA PHE A 38 17.69 -2.60 8.27
C PHE A 38 16.38 -1.83 8.56
N GLY A 39 15.23 -2.53 8.59
CA GLY A 39 13.94 -1.93 8.91
C GLY A 39 13.90 -1.32 10.32
N LEU A 40 14.41 -2.04 11.32
CA LEU A 40 14.50 -1.53 12.70
C LEU A 40 15.43 -0.31 12.80
N THR A 41 16.53 -0.30 12.06
CA THR A 41 17.43 0.85 11.99
C THR A 41 16.72 2.06 11.42
N LEU A 42 15.97 1.91 10.32
CA LEU A 42 15.19 3.01 9.73
C LEU A 42 14.14 3.55 10.69
N LEU A 43 13.40 2.67 11.38
CA LEU A 43 12.40 3.08 12.37
C LEU A 43 13.04 3.84 13.54
N THR A 44 14.21 3.40 13.99
CA THR A 44 14.95 4.05 15.08
C THR A 44 15.47 5.43 14.67
N ILE A 45 15.99 5.56 13.45
CA ILE A 45 16.44 6.85 12.90
C ILE A 45 15.23 7.79 12.78
N TRP A 46 14.11 7.32 12.22
CA TRP A 46 12.89 8.11 12.10
C TRP A 46 12.40 8.61 13.45
N GLU A 47 12.30 7.73 14.46
CA GLU A 47 11.94 8.11 15.83
C GLU A 47 12.87 9.18 16.38
N GLY A 48 14.18 8.99 16.25
CA GLY A 48 15.21 9.90 16.75
C GLY A 48 15.19 11.27 16.05
N VAL A 49 14.97 11.28 14.73
CA VAL A 49 14.86 12.52 13.95
C VAL A 49 13.60 13.31 14.36
N VAL A 50 12.44 12.66 14.39
CA VAL A 50 11.18 13.31 14.74
C VAL A 50 11.23 13.91 16.14
N ARG A 51 11.76 13.17 17.12
CA ARG A 51 11.90 13.67 18.51
C ARG A 51 13.04 14.65 18.67
N GLY A 52 14.11 14.50 17.89
CA GLY A 52 15.29 15.36 17.98
C GLY A 52 15.08 16.77 17.45
N PHE A 53 14.28 16.89 16.39
CA PHE A 53 13.91 18.17 15.78
C PHE A 53 12.54 18.70 16.21
N ASP A 54 11.90 18.02 17.16
CA ASP A 54 10.57 18.38 17.66
C ASP A 54 9.53 18.55 16.52
N VAL A 55 9.57 17.62 15.56
CA VAL A 55 8.69 17.67 14.39
C VAL A 55 7.25 17.47 14.82
N SER A 56 6.36 18.38 14.40
CA SER A 56 4.94 18.28 14.72
C SER A 56 4.36 16.94 14.27
N ALA A 57 3.62 16.27 15.16
CA ALA A 57 2.95 15.01 14.86
C ALA A 57 1.91 15.11 13.72
N VAL A 58 1.46 16.33 13.39
CA VAL A 58 0.57 16.58 12.25
C VAL A 58 1.33 16.46 10.91
N LEU A 59 2.61 16.84 10.89
CA LEU A 59 3.45 16.73 9.71
C LEU A 59 4.03 15.33 9.56
N LEU A 60 4.63 14.81 10.65
CA LEU A 60 5.25 13.49 10.65
C LEU A 60 5.19 12.91 12.07
N PRO A 61 4.26 12.00 12.37
CA PRO A 61 4.21 11.33 13.66
C PRO A 61 5.40 10.38 13.82
N SER A 62 5.86 10.19 15.08
CA SER A 62 6.92 9.21 15.36
C SER A 62 6.39 7.77 15.27
N PRO A 63 7.24 6.78 14.92
CA PRO A 63 6.88 5.36 14.92
C PRO A 63 6.20 4.87 16.20
N SER A 64 6.69 5.30 17.37
CA SER A 64 6.09 4.95 18.66
C SER A 64 4.68 5.53 18.81
N ALA A 65 4.45 6.79 18.40
CA ALA A 65 3.13 7.41 18.44
C ALA A 65 2.15 6.69 17.48
N ILE A 66 2.62 6.28 16.31
CA ILE A 66 1.83 5.47 15.37
C ILE A 66 1.46 4.13 16.00
N ALA A 67 2.43 3.43 16.62
CA ALA A 67 2.18 2.13 17.27
C ALA A 67 1.14 2.22 18.38
N VAL A 68 1.24 3.24 19.25
CA VAL A 68 0.25 3.48 20.31
C VAL A 68 -1.12 3.78 19.72
N ARG A 69 -1.20 4.64 18.70
CA ARG A 69 -2.47 4.97 18.05
C ARG A 69 -3.09 3.76 17.36
N PHE A 70 -2.26 2.96 16.68
CA PHE A 70 -2.70 1.72 16.03
C PHE A 70 -3.30 0.74 17.04
N ALA A 71 -2.62 0.51 18.16
CA ALA A 71 -3.12 -0.36 19.22
C ALA A 71 -4.43 0.12 19.86
N ALA A 72 -4.61 1.45 19.97
CA ALA A 72 -5.81 2.05 20.54
C ALA A 72 -6.99 2.13 19.57
N SER A 73 -6.76 1.95 18.27
CA SER A 73 -7.77 2.17 17.22
C SER A 73 -8.33 0.88 16.60
N GLY A 74 -8.25 -0.25 17.28
CA GLY A 74 -8.61 -1.56 16.73
C GLY A 74 -10.03 -1.63 16.14
N SER A 75 -11.02 -1.02 16.76
CA SER A 75 -12.40 -1.00 16.26
C SER A 75 -12.54 -0.15 14.99
N ILE A 76 -11.85 0.98 14.93
CA ILE A 76 -11.83 1.87 13.76
C ILE A 76 -11.13 1.16 12.59
N LEU A 77 -9.97 0.57 12.85
CA LEU A 77 -9.21 -0.18 11.84
C LEU A 77 -10.01 -1.36 11.28
N TRP A 78 -10.77 -2.05 12.12
CA TRP A 78 -11.65 -3.13 11.65
C TRP A 78 -12.78 -2.60 10.78
N ALA A 79 -13.42 -1.51 11.16
CA ALA A 79 -14.47 -0.87 10.35
C ALA A 79 -13.91 -0.41 8.99
N ASP A 80 -12.74 0.22 8.98
CA ASP A 80 -12.05 0.67 7.77
C ASP A 80 -11.61 -0.50 6.89
N PHE A 81 -11.13 -1.59 7.49
CA PHE A 81 -10.81 -2.82 6.77
C PHE A 81 -12.05 -3.40 6.06
N VAL A 82 -13.16 -3.55 6.78
CA VAL A 82 -14.42 -4.03 6.19
C VAL A 82 -14.90 -3.11 5.08
N GLN A 83 -14.85 -1.81 5.30
CA GLN A 83 -15.28 -0.81 4.32
C GLN A 83 -14.41 -0.83 3.05
N THR A 84 -13.12 -0.96 3.21
CA THR A 84 -12.17 -0.87 2.10
C THR A 84 -11.94 -2.22 1.42
N MET A 85 -11.65 -3.27 2.19
CA MET A 85 -11.30 -4.58 1.62
C MET A 85 -12.54 -5.39 1.27
N VAL A 86 -13.51 -5.50 2.18
CA VAL A 86 -14.66 -6.38 1.97
C VAL A 86 -15.68 -5.70 1.05
N LYS A 87 -16.12 -4.49 1.38
CA LYS A 87 -17.15 -3.79 0.59
C LYS A 87 -16.57 -3.17 -0.69
N GLY A 88 -15.39 -2.55 -0.63
CA GLY A 88 -14.78 -1.89 -1.78
C GLY A 88 -14.04 -2.88 -2.70
N ALA A 89 -12.91 -3.39 -2.25
CA ALA A 89 -12.00 -4.17 -3.10
C ALA A 89 -12.60 -5.51 -3.53
N LEU A 90 -13.15 -6.29 -2.61
CA LEU A 90 -13.68 -7.63 -2.92
C LEU A 90 -14.93 -7.56 -3.81
N SER A 91 -15.86 -6.63 -3.55
CA SER A 91 -17.03 -6.46 -4.41
C SER A 91 -16.65 -5.99 -5.81
N GLY A 92 -15.73 -5.01 -5.92
CA GLY A 92 -15.21 -4.55 -7.19
C GLY A 92 -14.49 -5.66 -7.96
N TYR A 93 -13.69 -6.47 -7.26
CA TYR A 93 -13.01 -7.62 -7.86
C TYR A 93 -13.99 -8.66 -8.41
N ILE A 94 -14.99 -9.07 -7.62
CA ILE A 94 -15.98 -10.06 -8.05
C ILE A 94 -16.78 -9.56 -9.26
N ILE A 95 -17.27 -8.32 -9.20
CA ILE A 95 -18.02 -7.72 -10.30
C ILE A 95 -17.12 -7.49 -11.51
N GLY A 96 -15.92 -6.95 -11.31
CA GLY A 96 -14.96 -6.68 -12.37
C GLY A 96 -14.51 -7.95 -13.10
N CYS A 97 -13.99 -8.94 -12.36
CA CYS A 97 -13.58 -10.22 -12.95
C CYS A 97 -14.76 -10.98 -13.56
N GLY A 98 -15.94 -10.95 -12.94
CA GLY A 98 -17.13 -11.60 -13.47
C GLY A 98 -17.58 -10.98 -14.79
N SER A 99 -17.67 -9.66 -14.85
CA SER A 99 -18.03 -8.94 -16.08
C SER A 99 -16.97 -9.08 -17.17
N ALA A 100 -15.70 -9.01 -16.82
CA ALA A 100 -14.59 -9.23 -17.78
C ALA A 100 -14.64 -10.63 -18.37
N PHE A 101 -14.86 -11.66 -17.56
CA PHE A 101 -15.00 -13.04 -18.03
C PHE A 101 -16.19 -13.19 -18.97
N LEU A 102 -17.36 -12.69 -18.59
CA LEU A 102 -18.54 -12.73 -19.46
C LEU A 102 -18.31 -11.99 -20.77
N THR A 103 -17.72 -10.80 -20.70
CA THR A 103 -17.38 -10.00 -21.89
C THR A 103 -16.40 -10.74 -22.79
N ALA A 104 -15.37 -11.37 -22.23
CA ALA A 104 -14.39 -12.16 -22.99
C ALA A 104 -15.06 -13.33 -23.74
N VAL A 105 -15.95 -14.07 -23.08
CA VAL A 105 -16.70 -15.18 -23.72
C VAL A 105 -17.60 -14.66 -24.85
N ILE A 106 -18.25 -13.52 -24.66
CA ILE A 106 -19.10 -12.91 -25.70
C ILE A 106 -18.25 -12.44 -26.89
N ILE A 107 -17.14 -11.75 -26.61
CA ILE A 107 -16.24 -11.25 -27.66
C ILE A 107 -15.67 -12.40 -28.50
N ASP A 108 -15.31 -13.52 -27.85
CA ASP A 108 -14.76 -14.70 -28.55
C ASP A 108 -15.77 -15.32 -29.52
N ARG A 109 -17.06 -15.20 -29.23
CA ARG A 109 -18.13 -15.72 -30.09
C ARG A 109 -18.45 -14.86 -31.32
N PHE A 110 -18.14 -13.56 -31.27
CA PHE A 110 -18.55 -12.62 -32.31
C PHE A 110 -17.35 -11.79 -32.83
N PRO A 111 -16.78 -12.12 -34.01
CA PRO A 111 -15.62 -11.40 -34.58
C PRO A 111 -15.85 -9.89 -34.74
N PHE A 112 -17.09 -9.45 -34.93
CA PHE A 112 -17.44 -8.03 -34.99
C PHE A 112 -17.16 -7.34 -33.63
N LEU A 113 -17.58 -7.96 -32.52
CA LEU A 113 -17.34 -7.44 -31.18
C LEU A 113 -15.83 -7.44 -30.85
N GLN A 114 -15.11 -8.46 -31.27
CA GLN A 114 -13.67 -8.54 -31.08
C GLN A 114 -12.96 -7.35 -31.74
N ARG A 115 -13.29 -7.03 -32.98
CA ARG A 115 -12.71 -5.89 -33.68
C ARG A 115 -13.08 -4.53 -33.13
N GLY A 116 -14.27 -4.39 -32.54
CA GLY A 116 -14.78 -3.14 -31.99
C GLY A 116 -14.39 -2.92 -30.52
N LEU A 117 -14.52 -3.93 -29.67
CA LEU A 117 -14.34 -3.78 -28.22
C LEU A 117 -12.90 -3.91 -27.74
N LEU A 118 -12.04 -4.70 -28.42
CA LEU A 118 -10.65 -4.83 -28.01
C LEU A 118 -9.87 -3.50 -28.04
N PRO A 119 -9.98 -2.65 -29.08
CA PRO A 119 -9.34 -1.33 -29.05
C PRO A 119 -9.84 -0.44 -27.91
N VAL A 120 -11.14 -0.49 -27.61
CA VAL A 120 -11.75 0.27 -26.50
C VAL A 120 -11.23 -0.24 -25.16
N GLY A 121 -11.18 -1.56 -24.97
CA GLY A 121 -10.62 -2.15 -23.75
C GLY A 121 -9.15 -1.78 -23.54
N ASN A 122 -8.34 -1.83 -24.57
CA ASN A 122 -6.95 -1.42 -24.51
C ASN A 122 -6.79 0.08 -24.18
N PHE A 123 -7.66 0.93 -24.70
CA PHE A 123 -7.68 2.36 -24.38
C PHE A 123 -8.03 2.58 -22.91
N VAL A 124 -9.07 1.92 -22.39
CA VAL A 124 -9.47 2.02 -20.98
C VAL A 124 -8.36 1.52 -20.07
N ALA A 125 -7.72 0.40 -20.39
CA ALA A 125 -6.61 -0.16 -19.64
C ALA A 125 -5.36 0.75 -19.60
N ALA A 126 -5.19 1.62 -20.60
CA ALA A 126 -4.10 2.59 -20.66
C ALA A 126 -4.38 3.86 -19.83
N LEU A 127 -5.61 4.07 -19.34
CA LEU A 127 -5.94 5.25 -18.55
C LEU A 127 -5.26 5.19 -17.18
N PRO A 128 -4.62 6.29 -16.73
CA PRO A 128 -3.98 6.32 -15.42
C PRO A 128 -5.04 6.27 -14.31
N VAL A 129 -5.00 5.23 -13.48
CA VAL A 129 -5.96 5.01 -12.37
C VAL A 129 -6.02 6.21 -11.43
N VAL A 130 -4.86 6.82 -11.16
CA VAL A 130 -4.77 8.02 -10.31
C VAL A 130 -5.60 9.18 -10.85
N GLY A 131 -5.67 9.32 -12.20
CA GLY A 131 -6.49 10.35 -12.83
C GLY A 131 -7.98 10.01 -12.84
N MET A 132 -8.34 8.74 -12.88
CA MET A 132 -9.75 8.31 -12.88
C MET A 132 -10.39 8.29 -11.48
N ALA A 133 -9.60 8.08 -10.43
CA ALA A 133 -10.11 7.98 -9.06
C ALA A 133 -10.97 9.20 -8.63
N PRO A 134 -10.56 10.47 -8.86
CA PRO A 134 -11.41 11.62 -8.54
C PRO A 134 -12.75 11.63 -9.29
N ILE A 135 -12.76 11.21 -10.56
CA ILE A 135 -13.98 11.16 -11.37
C ILE A 135 -14.94 10.11 -10.82
N LEU A 136 -14.41 8.94 -10.46
CA LEU A 136 -15.23 7.87 -9.88
C LEU A 136 -15.76 8.26 -8.49
N VAL A 137 -15.01 9.01 -7.70
CA VAL A 137 -15.48 9.56 -6.44
C VAL A 137 -16.61 10.58 -6.67
N MET A 138 -16.50 11.43 -7.70
CA MET A 138 -17.56 12.38 -8.04
C MET A 138 -18.85 11.68 -8.47
N TRP A 139 -18.78 10.55 -9.16
CA TRP A 139 -19.94 9.80 -9.65
C TRP A 139 -20.57 8.89 -8.59
N PHE A 140 -19.74 8.21 -7.80
CA PHE A 140 -20.19 7.17 -6.85
C PHE A 140 -20.07 7.59 -5.38
N GLY A 141 -19.57 8.80 -5.10
CA GLY A 141 -19.39 9.32 -3.73
C GLY A 141 -18.09 8.84 -3.06
N PHE A 142 -17.92 9.26 -1.81
CA PHE A 142 -16.70 8.96 -1.02
C PHE A 142 -16.73 7.58 -0.32
N ASP A 143 -17.80 6.84 -0.44
CA ASP A 143 -17.99 5.56 0.25
C ASP A 143 -17.36 4.39 -0.53
N TRP A 144 -17.70 3.16 -0.19
CA TRP A 144 -17.12 1.93 -0.77
C TRP A 144 -17.43 1.78 -2.27
N GLN A 145 -18.50 2.38 -2.79
CA GLN A 145 -18.91 2.28 -4.19
C GLN A 145 -17.86 2.83 -5.15
N SER A 146 -17.26 3.99 -4.82
CA SER A 146 -16.19 4.56 -5.64
C SER A 146 -14.93 3.67 -5.66
N LYS A 147 -14.61 3.05 -4.53
CA LYS A 147 -13.50 2.09 -4.42
C LYS A 147 -13.77 0.82 -5.26
N ALA A 148 -15.01 0.31 -5.19
CA ALA A 148 -15.43 -0.83 -6.00
C ALA A 148 -15.38 -0.49 -7.51
N ALA A 149 -15.80 0.72 -7.90
CA ALA A 149 -15.76 1.18 -9.28
C ALA A 149 -14.33 1.29 -9.81
N VAL A 150 -13.37 1.75 -8.99
CA VAL A 150 -11.94 1.75 -9.36
C VAL A 150 -11.46 0.33 -9.65
N VAL A 151 -11.75 -0.62 -8.77
CA VAL A 151 -11.33 -2.02 -8.95
C VAL A 151 -12.04 -2.68 -10.14
N PHE A 152 -13.30 -2.33 -10.39
CA PHE A 152 -14.07 -2.83 -11.55
C PHE A 152 -13.47 -2.39 -12.88
N VAL A 153 -13.00 -1.13 -12.96
CA VAL A 153 -12.47 -0.57 -14.23
C VAL A 153 -11.04 -1.09 -14.51
N MET A 154 -10.30 -1.48 -13.47
CA MET A 154 -8.94 -2.04 -13.60
C MET A 154 -8.94 -3.49 -14.09
#